data_35aa653bc6fa513a8ff335c5890677f9
#
_entry.id   35aa653bc6fa513a8ff335c5890677f9
#
_cell.length_a   1.000
_cell.length_b   1.000
_cell.length_c   1.000
_cell.angle_alpha   90.00
_cell.angle_beta   90.00
_cell.angle_gamma   90.00
#
_symmetry.space_group_name_H-M   'P 1'
#
loop_
_entity.id
_entity.type
_entity.pdbx_description
1 polymer ?
#
loop_
_entity_poly.entity_id
_entity_poly.type
_entity_poly.pdbx_seq_one_letter_code
_entity_poly.pdbx_strand_id
1 'polypeptide(L)'
;MSEFPGKSQYSDAELEAFKEMFKKDRRPTREELENFVVTQEHWDTALALYRRDRQWMIEAAAKSRDKATSYRGFKVGASAMGIEPNLSPNEPVLYYSGNFKYSPGEVKGEDKRCAERNVLDAAKGRAKVIVALVAVSKETHTGDPIKAHDILHPCKDCRDMFRKHLAEGFMREDSIICNVNDAGKEIKIEERTLKDLLDLYSDDT
;
A
#
# COMPACT_ATOMS: atom_id res chain seq x y z
N MET A 1 -15.79 20.36 5.64
CA MET A 1 -15.55 19.05 6.28
C MET A 1 -16.64 18.14 5.78
N SER A 2 -16.39 17.36 4.73
CA SER A 2 -17.36 16.37 4.23
C SER A 2 -17.15 15.10 5.05
N GLU A 3 -18.14 14.74 5.84
CA GLU A 3 -18.22 13.45 6.49
C GLU A 3 -18.15 12.37 5.40
N PHE A 4 -17.26 11.40 5.56
CA PHE A 4 -17.27 10.19 4.75
C PHE A 4 -18.66 9.57 4.86
N PRO A 5 -19.33 9.24 3.75
CA PRO A 5 -20.62 8.57 3.80
C PRO A 5 -20.38 7.11 4.19
N GLY A 6 -20.52 6.84 5.45
CA GLY A 6 -20.38 5.51 6.05
C GLY A 6 -19.64 5.66 7.36
N LYS A 7 -20.35 5.56 8.47
CA LYS A 7 -19.73 5.31 9.78
C LYS A 7 -18.87 4.06 9.60
N SER A 8 -17.58 4.12 10.04
CA SER A 8 -16.73 2.95 10.16
C SER A 8 -17.56 1.79 10.69
N GLN A 9 -17.55 0.63 10.01
CA GLN A 9 -18.27 -0.54 10.52
C GLN A 9 -17.64 -1.06 11.83
N TYR A 10 -16.56 -0.45 12.28
CA TYR A 10 -15.82 -0.84 13.47
C TYR A 10 -16.06 0.18 14.58
N SER A 11 -16.41 -0.32 15.75
CA SER A 11 -16.49 0.46 16.98
C SER A 11 -15.10 0.94 17.40
N ASP A 12 -15.03 1.99 18.22
CA ASP A 12 -13.76 2.47 18.79
C ASP A 12 -13.03 1.35 19.55
N ALA A 13 -13.76 0.43 20.19
CA ALA A 13 -13.19 -0.74 20.88
C ALA A 13 -12.54 -1.72 19.91
N GLU A 14 -13.14 -1.94 18.74
CA GLU A 14 -12.53 -2.78 17.68
C GLU A 14 -11.30 -2.10 17.08
N LEU A 15 -11.33 -0.79 16.89
CA LEU A 15 -10.16 -0.02 16.43
C LEU A 15 -9.03 -0.05 17.47
N GLU A 16 -9.33 0.01 18.77
CA GLU A 16 -8.32 -0.13 19.82
C GLU A 16 -7.82 -1.59 19.93
N ALA A 17 -8.69 -2.59 19.82
CA ALA A 17 -8.27 -3.98 19.74
C ALA A 17 -7.36 -4.25 18.55
N PHE A 18 -7.66 -3.65 17.38
CA PHE A 18 -6.76 -3.66 16.23
C PHE A 18 -5.41 -3.02 16.56
N LYS A 19 -5.39 -1.84 17.20
CA LYS A 19 -4.13 -1.18 17.62
C LYS A 19 -3.33 -2.05 18.60
N GLU A 20 -3.97 -2.75 19.54
CA GLU A 20 -3.31 -3.67 20.46
C GLU A 20 -2.74 -4.91 19.74
N MET A 21 -3.43 -5.44 18.73
CA MET A 21 -2.89 -6.51 17.87
C MET A 21 -1.59 -6.07 17.16
N PHE A 22 -1.48 -4.79 16.79
CA PHE A 22 -0.27 -4.22 16.17
C PHE A 22 0.86 -3.90 17.18
N LYS A 23 0.58 -3.94 18.48
CA LYS A 23 1.58 -3.72 19.53
C LYS A 23 2.44 -4.95 19.86
N LYS A 24 2.26 -6.09 19.18
CA LYS A 24 3.21 -7.21 19.26
C LYS A 24 4.49 -6.86 18.51
N ASP A 25 5.29 -6.05 19.16
CA ASP A 25 6.34 -5.16 18.61
C ASP A 25 7.69 -5.87 18.41
N ARG A 26 7.68 -7.20 18.29
CA ARG A 26 8.89 -7.93 17.97
C ARG A 26 9.08 -8.01 16.45
N ARG A 27 10.02 -7.23 15.96
CA ARG A 27 10.48 -7.42 14.57
C ARG A 27 11.08 -8.82 14.41
N PRO A 28 10.73 -9.55 13.36
CA PRO A 28 11.39 -10.81 13.07
C PRO A 28 12.88 -10.58 12.83
N THR A 29 13.69 -11.53 13.22
CA THR A 29 15.12 -11.52 12.91
C THR A 29 15.31 -11.78 11.41
N ARG A 30 16.50 -11.46 10.89
CA ARG A 30 16.84 -11.76 9.51
C ARG A 30 16.76 -13.26 9.21
N GLU A 31 17.20 -14.09 10.14
CA GLU A 31 17.16 -15.56 10.02
C GLU A 31 15.72 -16.07 9.98
N GLU A 32 14.83 -15.54 10.83
CA GLU A 32 13.40 -15.88 10.80
C GLU A 32 12.76 -15.50 9.46
N LEU A 33 13.10 -14.33 8.89
CA LEU A 33 12.62 -13.92 7.58
C LEU A 33 13.16 -14.81 6.45
N GLU A 34 14.46 -15.16 6.46
CA GLU A 34 15.09 -15.99 5.45
C GLU A 34 14.51 -17.41 5.45
N ASN A 35 14.32 -18.00 6.63
CA ASN A 35 13.86 -19.38 6.80
C ASN A 35 12.34 -19.56 6.71
N PHE A 36 11.57 -18.46 6.83
CA PHE A 36 10.11 -18.54 6.77
C PHE A 36 9.63 -18.82 5.35
N VAL A 37 8.86 -19.89 5.21
CA VAL A 37 8.22 -20.27 3.95
C VAL A 37 6.75 -19.87 3.98
N VAL A 38 6.37 -18.99 3.07
CA VAL A 38 4.96 -18.64 2.85
C VAL A 38 4.28 -19.79 2.12
N THR A 39 3.39 -20.51 2.81
CA THR A 39 2.58 -21.56 2.19
C THR A 39 1.42 -20.97 1.42
N GLN A 40 0.76 -21.79 0.59
CA GLN A 40 -0.47 -21.38 -0.10
C GLN A 40 -1.58 -21.04 0.89
N GLU A 41 -1.68 -21.76 2.00
CA GLU A 41 -2.65 -21.47 3.07
C GLU A 41 -2.42 -20.09 3.70
N HIS A 42 -1.16 -19.71 4.00
CA HIS A 42 -0.82 -18.37 4.46
C HIS A 42 -1.30 -17.30 3.48
N TRP A 43 -1.05 -17.54 2.19
CA TRP A 43 -1.43 -16.62 1.13
C TRP A 43 -2.94 -16.46 1.02
N ASP A 44 -3.67 -17.57 0.91
CA ASP A 44 -5.12 -17.58 0.76
C ASP A 44 -5.83 -16.95 1.96
N THR A 45 -5.33 -17.22 3.17
CA THR A 45 -5.82 -16.60 4.39
C THR A 45 -5.61 -15.09 4.38
N ALA A 46 -4.40 -14.63 4.07
CA ALA A 46 -4.11 -13.20 4.00
C ALA A 46 -4.91 -12.48 2.91
N LEU A 47 -5.13 -13.15 1.78
CA LEU A 47 -5.96 -12.62 0.69
C LEU A 47 -7.45 -12.51 1.09
N ALA A 48 -7.96 -13.49 1.84
CA ALA A 48 -9.31 -13.43 2.39
C ALA A 48 -9.47 -12.29 3.40
N LEU A 49 -8.46 -12.08 4.26
CA LEU A 49 -8.41 -10.98 5.21
C LEU A 49 -8.33 -9.62 4.51
N TYR A 50 -7.52 -9.49 3.45
CA TYR A 50 -7.51 -8.29 2.62
C TYR A 50 -8.92 -7.98 2.09
N ARG A 51 -9.62 -8.96 1.51
CA ARG A 51 -10.97 -8.77 0.96
C ARG A 51 -11.97 -8.33 2.02
N ARG A 52 -11.87 -8.87 3.25
CA ARG A 52 -12.68 -8.47 4.39
C ARG A 52 -12.38 -7.05 4.84
N ASP A 53 -11.09 -6.71 4.94
CA ASP A 53 -10.60 -5.50 5.61
C ASP A 53 -10.18 -4.40 4.61
N ARG A 54 -10.45 -4.58 3.30
CA ARG A 54 -10.07 -3.63 2.24
C ARG A 54 -10.51 -2.21 2.54
N GLN A 55 -11.74 -2.02 3.04
CA GLN A 55 -12.26 -0.70 3.35
C GLN A 55 -11.41 0.00 4.43
N TRP A 56 -11.00 -0.72 5.45
CA TRP A 56 -10.12 -0.20 6.49
C TRP A 56 -8.73 0.17 5.95
N MET A 57 -8.18 -0.63 5.03
CA MET A 57 -6.93 -0.30 4.35
C MET A 57 -7.04 0.99 3.53
N ILE A 58 -8.16 1.20 2.84
CA ILE A 58 -8.47 2.44 2.11
C ILE A 58 -8.50 3.63 3.08
N GLU A 59 -9.17 3.50 4.21
CA GLU A 59 -9.25 4.55 5.24
C GLU A 59 -7.88 4.88 5.85
N ALA A 60 -7.05 3.87 6.14
CA ALA A 60 -5.69 4.05 6.64
C ALA A 60 -4.81 4.79 5.62
N ALA A 61 -4.90 4.41 4.34
CA ALA A 61 -4.22 5.10 3.25
C ALA A 61 -4.71 6.56 3.10
N ALA A 62 -6.02 6.80 3.16
CA ALA A 62 -6.59 8.14 3.08
C ALA A 62 -6.12 9.03 4.25
N LYS A 63 -6.12 8.52 5.48
CA LYS A 63 -5.58 9.24 6.66
C LYS A 63 -4.09 9.56 6.50
N SER A 64 -3.32 8.66 5.92
CA SER A 64 -1.90 8.88 5.64
C SER A 64 -1.69 9.94 4.56
N ARG A 65 -2.53 9.95 3.51
CA ARG A 65 -2.54 11.01 2.49
C ARG A 65 -2.79 12.38 3.11
N ASP A 66 -3.74 12.50 4.02
CA ASP A 66 -4.09 13.79 4.63
C ASP A 66 -2.92 14.37 5.45
N LYS A 67 -2.05 13.50 5.97
CA LYS A 67 -0.79 13.87 6.66
C LYS A 67 0.41 14.04 5.71
N ALA A 68 0.25 13.72 4.42
CA ALA A 68 1.33 13.78 3.46
C ALA A 68 1.81 15.21 3.21
N THR A 69 3.11 15.38 2.99
CA THR A 69 3.73 16.66 2.65
C THR A 69 4.03 16.71 1.15
N SER A 70 3.48 17.70 0.45
CA SER A 70 3.75 17.91 -0.96
C SER A 70 3.68 19.37 -1.33
N TYR A 71 4.80 19.92 -1.80
CA TYR A 71 4.88 21.33 -2.23
C TYR A 71 4.01 21.65 -3.45
N ARG A 72 3.59 20.63 -4.23
CA ARG A 72 2.67 20.77 -5.36
C ARG A 72 1.23 20.48 -5.02
N GLY A 73 0.91 20.25 -3.75
CA GLY A 73 -0.42 19.84 -3.32
C GLY A 73 -0.80 18.39 -3.68
N PHE A 74 0.04 17.69 -4.46
CA PHE A 74 -0.21 16.32 -4.92
C PHE A 74 0.05 15.32 -3.78
N LYS A 75 -1.02 14.89 -3.14
CA LYS A 75 -0.97 14.02 -1.98
C LYS A 75 -1.46 12.61 -2.30
N VAL A 76 -0.66 11.63 -1.92
CA VAL A 76 -0.99 10.20 -1.99
C VAL A 76 -0.76 9.58 -0.63
N GLY A 77 -1.65 8.71 -0.21
CA GLY A 77 -1.45 7.81 0.90
C GLY A 77 -1.44 6.37 0.42
N ALA A 78 -0.72 5.51 1.12
CA ALA A 78 -0.71 4.09 0.83
C ALA A 78 -0.80 3.28 2.11
N SER A 79 -1.37 2.08 1.99
CA SER A 79 -1.30 1.02 2.98
C SER A 79 -0.94 -0.29 2.31
N ALA A 80 -0.30 -1.19 3.03
CA ALA A 80 0.05 -2.51 2.53
C ALA A 80 -0.23 -3.55 3.60
N MET A 81 -0.66 -4.73 3.16
CA MET A 81 -0.85 -5.92 4.00
C MET A 81 0.25 -6.91 3.68
N GLY A 82 0.95 -7.37 4.71
CA GLY A 82 2.05 -8.33 4.58
C GLY A 82 1.91 -9.52 5.51
N ILE A 83 2.62 -10.60 5.19
CA ILE A 83 2.75 -11.81 6.01
C ILE A 83 4.09 -11.75 6.73
N GLU A 84 4.06 -11.75 8.06
CA GLU A 84 5.24 -11.78 8.93
C GLU A 84 5.47 -13.19 9.52
N PRO A 85 6.73 -13.64 9.72
CA PRO A 85 7.04 -14.95 10.26
C PRO A 85 6.51 -15.23 11.66
N ASN A 86 6.42 -14.18 12.48
CA ASN A 86 6.10 -14.28 13.90
C ASN A 86 4.62 -14.18 14.22
N LEU A 87 3.79 -14.01 13.20
CA LEU A 87 2.36 -13.87 13.34
C LEU A 87 1.64 -15.14 12.90
N SER A 88 0.52 -15.41 13.53
CA SER A 88 -0.39 -16.43 13.05
C SER A 88 -0.78 -16.13 11.59
N PRO A 89 -1.01 -17.14 10.74
CA PRO A 89 -1.53 -16.93 9.39
C PRO A 89 -2.78 -16.04 9.34
N ASN A 90 -3.53 -16.00 10.45
CA ASN A 90 -4.76 -15.22 10.60
C ASN A 90 -4.52 -13.78 11.09
N GLU A 91 -3.27 -13.35 11.28
CA GLU A 91 -2.90 -12.02 11.77
C GLU A 91 -1.95 -11.30 10.80
N PRO A 92 -2.42 -10.88 9.61
CA PRO A 92 -1.59 -10.12 8.69
C PRO A 92 -1.31 -8.73 9.27
N VAL A 93 -0.14 -8.18 8.94
CA VAL A 93 0.26 -6.85 9.39
C VAL A 93 -0.10 -5.80 8.36
N LEU A 94 -0.60 -4.68 8.86
CA LEU A 94 -0.85 -3.50 8.06
C LEU A 94 0.25 -2.45 8.24
N TYR A 95 0.77 -1.97 7.13
CA TYR A 95 1.65 -0.82 7.03
C TYR A 95 0.92 0.32 6.36
N TYR A 96 1.20 1.58 6.73
CA TYR A 96 0.62 2.74 6.05
C TYR A 96 1.58 3.93 6.06
N SER A 97 1.57 4.71 4.99
CA SER A 97 2.40 5.92 4.84
C SER A 97 1.83 6.88 3.81
N GLY A 98 2.21 8.17 3.92
CA GLY A 98 1.96 9.19 2.90
C GLY A 98 3.19 9.46 2.05
N ASN A 99 3.01 10.17 0.94
CA ASN A 99 4.13 10.63 0.15
C ASN A 99 4.79 11.87 0.79
N PHE A 100 6.11 11.98 0.57
CA PHE A 100 6.90 13.15 0.94
C PHE A 100 7.52 13.77 -0.31
N LYS A 101 7.19 15.04 -0.58
CA LYS A 101 7.77 15.80 -1.69
C LYS A 101 8.06 17.21 -1.22
N TYR A 102 9.32 17.51 -1.02
CA TYR A 102 9.83 18.86 -0.67
C TYR A 102 10.05 19.72 -1.92
N SER A 103 10.11 21.04 -1.75
CA SER A 103 10.42 21.93 -2.86
C SER A 103 11.85 21.74 -3.36
N PRO A 104 12.12 21.97 -4.67
CA PRO A 104 13.47 21.93 -5.20
C PRO A 104 14.36 22.92 -4.44
N GLY A 105 15.44 22.44 -3.86
CA GLY A 105 16.40 23.24 -3.09
C GLY A 105 16.32 23.12 -1.57
N GLU A 106 15.20 22.65 -1.01
CA GLU A 106 15.09 22.37 0.43
C GLU A 106 15.76 21.05 0.85
N VAL A 107 15.77 20.07 -0.04
CA VAL A 107 16.44 18.78 0.18
C VAL A 107 16.98 18.23 -1.14
N LYS A 108 18.19 17.70 -1.16
CA LYS A 108 18.81 17.14 -2.37
C LYS A 108 18.05 15.90 -2.84
N GLY A 109 17.69 15.90 -4.09
CA GLY A 109 17.17 14.90 -5.05
C GLY A 109 16.62 13.53 -4.61
N GLU A 110 17.05 12.97 -3.50
CA GLU A 110 16.65 11.62 -3.03
C GLU A 110 15.38 11.61 -2.18
N ASP A 111 14.86 12.80 -1.84
CA ASP A 111 13.76 12.92 -0.86
C ASP A 111 12.37 13.00 -1.48
N LYS A 112 12.25 12.69 -2.77
CA LYS A 112 10.95 12.48 -3.40
C LYS A 112 10.54 11.03 -3.21
N ARG A 113 9.78 10.75 -2.16
CA ARG A 113 9.29 9.40 -1.91
C ARG A 113 7.80 9.30 -2.18
N CYS A 114 7.41 8.40 -3.08
CA CYS A 114 6.01 8.01 -3.26
C CYS A 114 5.49 7.27 -2.03
N ALA A 115 4.19 7.34 -1.79
CA ALA A 115 3.56 6.66 -0.66
C ALA A 115 3.77 5.15 -0.71
N GLU A 116 3.69 4.56 -1.92
CA GLU A 116 3.92 3.14 -2.18
C GLU A 116 5.33 2.72 -1.76
N ARG A 117 6.35 3.51 -2.11
CA ARG A 117 7.73 3.24 -1.70
C ARG A 117 7.88 3.28 -0.18
N ASN A 118 7.33 4.31 0.46
CA ASN A 118 7.44 4.47 1.90
C ASN A 118 6.79 3.31 2.66
N VAL A 119 5.64 2.83 2.21
CA VAL A 119 4.95 1.73 2.88
C VAL A 119 5.68 0.40 2.67
N LEU A 120 6.25 0.17 1.49
CA LEU A 120 7.04 -1.04 1.21
C LEU A 120 8.38 -1.01 1.96
N ASP A 121 9.04 0.15 2.06
CA ASP A 121 10.24 0.32 2.88
C ASP A 121 9.95 0.06 4.36
N ALA A 122 8.79 0.50 4.88
CA ALA A 122 8.37 0.22 6.24
C ALA A 122 8.10 -1.27 6.49
N ALA A 123 7.60 -1.98 5.49
CA ALA A 123 7.35 -3.42 5.55
C ALA A 123 8.63 -4.26 5.38
N LYS A 124 9.62 -3.72 4.66
CA LYS A 124 10.88 -4.43 4.39
C LYS A 124 11.65 -4.73 5.69
N GLY A 125 12.07 -5.97 5.84
CA GLY A 125 12.71 -6.44 7.07
C GLY A 125 11.73 -6.82 8.21
N ARG A 126 10.41 -6.80 7.91
CA ARG A 126 9.34 -7.29 8.79
C ARG A 126 8.49 -8.34 8.09
N ALA A 127 7.89 -7.97 6.96
CA ALA A 127 7.11 -8.90 6.15
C ALA A 127 8.01 -9.76 5.26
N LYS A 128 7.65 -11.02 5.10
CA LYS A 128 8.23 -11.94 4.12
C LYS A 128 7.71 -11.64 2.72
N VAL A 129 6.42 -11.33 2.61
CA VAL A 129 5.76 -11.03 1.35
C VAL A 129 4.63 -10.03 1.57
N ILE A 130 4.39 -9.19 0.58
CA ILE A 130 3.26 -8.26 0.52
C ILE A 130 2.14 -8.90 -0.28
N VAL A 131 0.96 -9.00 0.33
CA VAL A 131 -0.24 -9.59 -0.27
C VAL A 131 -1.05 -8.55 -1.03
N ALA A 132 -1.19 -7.36 -0.45
CA ALA A 132 -1.94 -6.28 -1.06
C ALA A 132 -1.32 -4.90 -0.73
N LEU A 133 -1.44 -3.98 -1.69
CA LEU A 133 -1.08 -2.57 -1.55
C LEU A 133 -2.24 -1.72 -2.03
N VAL A 134 -2.66 -0.78 -1.21
CA VAL A 134 -3.71 0.21 -1.52
C VAL A 134 -3.07 1.58 -1.63
N ALA A 135 -3.35 2.31 -2.70
CA ALA A 135 -2.95 3.70 -2.90
C ALA A 135 -4.19 4.59 -3.05
N VAL A 136 -4.27 5.67 -2.29
CA VAL A 136 -5.41 6.60 -2.29
C VAL A 136 -4.93 8.00 -2.66
N SER A 137 -5.56 8.59 -3.67
CA SER A 137 -5.32 9.98 -4.11
C SER A 137 -6.62 10.66 -4.51
N LYS A 138 -6.62 11.99 -4.45
CA LYS A 138 -7.66 12.82 -5.09
C LYS A 138 -7.29 13.19 -6.52
N GLU A 139 -6.05 12.97 -6.90
CA GLU A 139 -5.52 13.27 -8.23
C GLU A 139 -5.65 12.07 -9.15
N THR A 140 -5.82 12.35 -10.43
CA THR A 140 -5.98 11.32 -11.47
C THR A 140 -4.77 11.21 -12.38
N HIS A 141 -3.80 12.14 -12.27
CA HIS A 141 -2.72 12.28 -13.24
C HIS A 141 -1.34 12.11 -12.60
N THR A 142 -0.54 11.20 -13.15
CA THR A 142 0.85 10.95 -12.74
C THR A 142 1.88 11.78 -13.51
N GLY A 143 1.46 12.57 -14.53
CA GLY A 143 2.37 13.18 -15.47
C GLY A 143 2.67 12.32 -16.71
N ASP A 144 2.06 11.13 -16.80
CA ASP A 144 2.16 10.26 -17.97
C ASP A 144 1.06 10.63 -18.98
N PRO A 145 1.41 11.24 -20.14
CA PRO A 145 0.42 11.75 -21.10
C PRO A 145 -0.32 10.64 -21.86
N ILE A 146 0.13 9.38 -21.76
CA ILE A 146 -0.33 8.31 -22.64
C ILE A 146 -1.60 7.64 -22.10
N LYS A 147 -1.85 7.73 -20.81
CA LYS A 147 -2.98 7.01 -20.17
C LYS A 147 -3.70 7.92 -19.19
N ALA A 148 -4.67 8.70 -19.67
CA ALA A 148 -5.60 9.41 -18.81
C ALA A 148 -6.54 8.37 -18.15
N HIS A 149 -6.18 7.95 -16.96
CA HIS A 149 -7.04 7.11 -16.14
C HIS A 149 -7.86 7.98 -15.18
N ASP A 150 -9.09 7.59 -14.91
CA ASP A 150 -9.92 8.19 -13.86
C ASP A 150 -9.36 7.95 -12.44
N ILE A 151 -8.34 7.13 -12.32
CA ILE A 151 -7.68 6.69 -11.09
C ILE A 151 -6.18 6.83 -11.27
N LEU A 152 -5.52 7.31 -10.22
CA LEU A 152 -4.07 7.43 -10.19
C LEU A 152 -3.42 6.04 -10.16
N HIS A 153 -2.60 5.73 -11.16
CA HIS A 153 -1.74 4.54 -11.17
C HIS A 153 -0.35 4.85 -10.58
N PRO A 154 0.37 3.83 -10.12
CA PRO A 154 1.75 3.97 -9.68
C PRO A 154 2.62 4.59 -10.77
N CYS A 155 3.47 5.55 -10.40
CA CYS A 155 4.41 6.17 -11.34
C CYS A 155 5.48 5.17 -11.81
N LYS A 156 6.26 5.52 -12.86
CA LYS A 156 7.30 4.63 -13.40
C LYS A 156 8.26 4.14 -12.31
N ASP A 157 8.75 5.03 -11.45
CA ASP A 157 9.66 4.64 -10.36
C ASP A 157 9.04 3.62 -9.39
N CYS A 158 7.71 3.72 -9.12
CA CYS A 158 7.00 2.74 -8.31
C CYS A 158 6.85 1.41 -9.06
N ARG A 159 6.56 1.44 -10.37
CA ARG A 159 6.45 0.21 -11.18
C ARG A 159 7.78 -0.51 -11.28
N ASP A 160 8.90 0.22 -11.45
CA ASP A 160 10.25 -0.36 -11.45
C ASP A 160 10.60 -0.99 -10.10
N MET A 161 10.22 -0.34 -9.01
CA MET A 161 10.34 -0.90 -7.66
C MET A 161 9.50 -2.18 -7.49
N PHE A 162 8.28 -2.21 -8.03
CA PHE A 162 7.43 -3.41 -7.99
C PHE A 162 8.05 -4.57 -8.77
N ARG A 163 8.62 -4.32 -9.97
CA ARG A 163 9.36 -5.33 -10.74
C ARG A 163 10.53 -5.90 -9.93
N LYS A 164 11.27 -5.04 -9.24
CA LYS A 164 12.36 -5.46 -8.35
C LYS A 164 11.84 -6.31 -7.21
N HIS A 165 10.77 -5.90 -6.52
CA HIS A 165 10.19 -6.66 -5.40
C HIS A 165 9.58 -7.99 -5.85
N LEU A 166 9.04 -8.06 -7.05
CA LEU A 166 8.60 -9.32 -7.66
C LEU A 166 9.80 -10.26 -7.88
N ALA A 167 10.90 -9.77 -8.46
CA ALA A 167 12.13 -10.55 -8.67
C ALA A 167 12.78 -11.00 -7.35
N GLU A 168 12.68 -10.21 -6.28
CA GLU A 168 13.16 -10.53 -4.94
C GLU A 168 12.22 -11.47 -4.15
N GLY A 169 11.02 -11.77 -4.66
CA GLY A 169 10.01 -12.57 -3.97
C GLY A 169 9.34 -11.84 -2.79
N PHE A 170 9.55 -10.52 -2.67
CA PHE A 170 8.88 -9.67 -1.67
C PHE A 170 7.45 -9.29 -2.09
N MET A 171 7.12 -9.43 -3.36
CA MET A 171 5.77 -9.39 -3.93
C MET A 171 5.60 -10.61 -4.85
N ARG A 172 4.36 -10.99 -5.14
CA ARG A 172 4.02 -12.07 -6.07
C ARG A 172 3.26 -11.50 -7.26
N GLU A 173 3.18 -12.24 -8.36
CA GLU A 173 2.38 -11.85 -9.53
C GLU A 173 0.91 -11.63 -9.19
N ASP A 174 0.38 -12.41 -8.24
CA ASP A 174 -0.98 -12.35 -7.74
C ASP A 174 -1.16 -11.41 -6.51
N SER A 175 -0.12 -10.65 -6.10
CA SER A 175 -0.27 -9.55 -5.14
C SER A 175 -1.26 -8.52 -5.67
N ILE A 176 -2.16 -8.03 -4.82
CA ILE A 176 -3.20 -7.08 -5.22
C ILE A 176 -2.68 -5.64 -5.15
N ILE A 177 -2.89 -4.88 -6.22
CA ILE A 177 -2.68 -3.43 -6.26
C ILE A 177 -4.05 -2.78 -6.41
N CYS A 178 -4.45 -2.04 -5.39
CA CYS A 178 -5.73 -1.36 -5.32
C CYS A 178 -5.50 0.16 -5.38
N ASN A 179 -5.91 0.78 -6.46
CA ASN A 179 -5.83 2.22 -6.66
C ASN A 179 -7.21 2.84 -6.40
N VAL A 180 -7.22 3.93 -5.63
CA VAL A 180 -8.46 4.57 -5.19
C VAL A 180 -8.40 6.06 -5.46
N ASN A 181 -9.47 6.59 -6.07
CA ASN A 181 -9.72 8.02 -6.18
C ASN A 181 -10.95 8.38 -5.35
N ASP A 182 -10.75 9.27 -4.37
CA ASP A 182 -11.80 9.76 -3.47
C ASP A 182 -12.08 11.27 -3.64
N ALA A 183 -11.79 11.83 -4.82
CA ALA A 183 -12.02 13.25 -5.12
C ALA A 183 -13.50 13.59 -5.36
N GLY A 184 -14.28 12.63 -5.80
CA GLY A 184 -15.68 12.83 -6.18
C GLY A 184 -16.67 12.50 -5.06
N LYS A 185 -17.97 12.55 -5.42
CA LYS A 185 -19.05 12.07 -4.54
C LYS A 185 -19.02 10.54 -4.39
N GLU A 186 -18.52 9.86 -5.40
CA GLU A 186 -18.34 8.41 -5.43
C GLU A 186 -16.86 8.08 -5.40
N ILE A 187 -16.50 7.13 -4.57
CA ILE A 187 -15.13 6.60 -4.51
C ILE A 187 -14.97 5.66 -5.69
N LYS A 188 -13.97 5.93 -6.54
CA LYS A 188 -13.59 5.03 -7.63
C LYS A 188 -12.49 4.10 -7.14
N ILE A 189 -12.67 2.81 -7.35
CA ILE A 189 -11.73 1.76 -6.96
C ILE A 189 -11.36 0.94 -8.19
N GLU A 190 -10.08 0.76 -8.43
CA GLU A 190 -9.53 -0.18 -9.39
C GLU A 190 -8.61 -1.16 -8.68
N GLU A 191 -8.89 -2.44 -8.83
CA GLU A 191 -8.13 -3.53 -8.23
C GLU A 191 -7.57 -4.42 -9.34
N ARG A 192 -6.26 -4.67 -9.32
CA ARG A 192 -5.54 -5.51 -10.26
C ARG A 192 -4.57 -6.42 -9.53
N THR A 193 -4.22 -7.53 -10.14
CA THR A 193 -3.01 -8.23 -9.74
C THR A 193 -1.77 -7.40 -10.12
N LEU A 194 -0.67 -7.63 -9.42
CA LEU A 194 0.61 -6.98 -9.76
C LEU A 194 1.00 -7.27 -11.22
N LYS A 195 0.80 -8.53 -11.66
CA LYS A 195 1.05 -8.92 -13.04
C LYS A 195 0.24 -8.08 -14.02
N ASP A 196 -1.09 -8.03 -13.85
CA ASP A 196 -1.99 -7.29 -14.76
C ASP A 196 -1.64 -5.79 -14.79
N LEU A 197 -1.25 -5.23 -13.63
CA LEU A 197 -0.79 -3.84 -13.57
C LEU A 197 0.49 -3.63 -14.38
N LEU A 198 1.51 -4.50 -14.21
CA LEU A 198 2.78 -4.37 -14.90
C LEU A 198 2.65 -4.63 -16.41
N ASP A 199 1.76 -5.53 -16.83
CA ASP A 199 1.48 -5.82 -18.23
C ASP A 199 0.86 -4.60 -18.96
N LEU A 200 0.07 -3.76 -18.25
CA LEU A 200 -0.42 -2.49 -18.82
C LEU A 200 0.71 -1.51 -19.20
N TYR A 201 1.89 -1.67 -18.61
CA TYR A 201 3.04 -0.81 -18.75
C TYR A 201 4.27 -1.58 -19.26
N SER A 202 4.04 -2.60 -20.09
CA SER A 202 5.10 -3.40 -20.71
C SER A 202 6.06 -2.58 -21.57
N ASP A 203 5.58 -1.47 -22.15
CA ASP A 203 6.37 -0.59 -23.03
C ASP A 203 7.30 0.38 -22.24
N ASP A 204 7.29 0.33 -20.91
CA ASP A 204 8.14 1.18 -20.06
C ASP A 204 9.59 0.68 -19.92
N THR A 205 9.96 -0.41 -20.62
CA THR A 205 11.29 -1.05 -20.56
C THR A 205 12.30 -0.43 -21.49
#